data_6910b2b7a3e42f916425b557aab03cca
#
_entry.id   6910b2b7a3e42f916425b557aab03cca
#
_cell.length_a   1.000
_cell.length_b   1.000
_cell.length_c   1.000
_cell.angle_alpha   90.00
_cell.angle_beta   90.00
_cell.angle_gamma   90.00
#
_symmetry.space_group_name_H-M   'P 1'
#
loop_
_entity.id
_entity.type
_entity.pdbx_description
1 polymer ?
#
loop_
_entity_poly.entity_id
_entity_poly.type
_entity_poly.pdbx_seq_one_letter_code
_entity_poly.pdbx_strand_id
1 'polypeptide(L)'
;MLKKCCVDELVSKCVQELVTSDSGASSTSDVIEYIKFVATENELSPMDTLRLVNDVFKVHDDSDRVSMFYSVSEEQAEKDGVNIENVKLPRRATSGSAGYDFYAPEAFELKPGEEIKIPTGVRCAILEGWYLGIYPRSGLGFKYRCGLANTVGIIDSDYYFSDNEGHIMVKVVNNGNKVIKVGAGEAFCQGIFQRYGLTAYDDEKSVRNGGFGSTTNK
;
A
#
# COMPACT_ATOMS: atom_id res chain seq x y z
N MET A 1 -11.41 -18.43 -3.03
CA MET A 1 -10.49 -18.38 -4.17
C MET A 1 -11.28 -18.73 -5.45
N LEU A 2 -11.54 -17.76 -6.30
CA LEU A 2 -12.24 -17.99 -7.55
C LEU A 2 -11.42 -18.93 -8.44
N LYS A 3 -12.11 -19.79 -9.21
CA LYS A 3 -11.43 -20.60 -10.22
C LYS A 3 -10.85 -19.67 -11.28
N LYS A 4 -9.65 -19.95 -11.78
CA LYS A 4 -8.95 -19.15 -12.81
C LYS A 4 -9.84 -18.83 -14.02
N CYS A 5 -10.67 -19.78 -14.46
CA CYS A 5 -11.63 -19.59 -15.57
C CYS A 5 -12.67 -18.48 -15.32
N CYS A 6 -13.05 -18.23 -14.06
CA CYS A 6 -14.00 -17.16 -13.72
C CYS A 6 -13.34 -15.77 -13.77
N VAL A 7 -12.07 -15.68 -13.43
CA VAL A 7 -11.29 -14.43 -13.52
C VAL A 7 -11.07 -14.04 -14.98
N ASP A 8 -10.66 -14.97 -15.82
CA ASP A 8 -10.45 -14.74 -17.26
C ASP A 8 -11.74 -14.26 -17.96
N GLU A 9 -12.90 -14.78 -17.54
CA GLU A 9 -14.21 -14.35 -18.04
C GLU A 9 -14.54 -12.91 -17.60
N LEU A 10 -14.26 -12.57 -16.33
CA LEU A 10 -14.44 -11.22 -15.80
C LEU A 10 -13.51 -10.21 -16.46
N VAL A 11 -12.24 -10.57 -16.68
CA VAL A 11 -11.28 -9.74 -17.43
C VAL A 11 -11.81 -9.45 -18.82
N SER A 12 -12.24 -10.49 -19.56
CA SER A 12 -12.78 -10.36 -20.91
C SER A 12 -14.01 -9.44 -20.94
N LYS A 13 -14.91 -9.58 -19.96
CA LYS A 13 -16.09 -8.72 -19.82
C LYS A 13 -15.69 -7.26 -19.57
N CYS A 14 -14.78 -7.01 -18.63
CA CYS A 14 -14.32 -5.66 -18.33
C CYS A 14 -13.65 -5.00 -19.53
N VAL A 15 -12.78 -5.71 -20.24
CA VAL A 15 -12.10 -5.19 -21.42
C VAL A 15 -13.11 -4.90 -22.57
N GLN A 16 -14.07 -5.79 -22.79
CA GLN A 16 -15.08 -5.61 -23.83
C GLN A 16 -15.95 -4.38 -23.61
N GLU A 17 -16.41 -4.15 -22.38
CA GLU A 17 -17.21 -2.97 -22.02
C GLU A 17 -16.40 -1.67 -22.16
N LEU A 18 -15.12 -1.70 -21.83
CA LEU A 18 -14.21 -0.54 -21.97
C LEU A 18 -13.96 -0.18 -23.44
N VAL A 19 -13.93 -1.17 -24.33
CA VAL A 19 -13.74 -0.96 -25.78
C VAL A 19 -15.03 -0.51 -26.47
N THR A 20 -16.20 -0.96 -25.97
CA THR A 20 -17.50 -0.66 -26.57
C THR A 20 -18.14 0.65 -26.10
N SER A 21 -17.60 1.28 -25.03
CA SER A 21 -18.06 2.60 -24.61
C SER A 21 -17.70 3.65 -25.68
N ASP A 22 -18.70 4.16 -26.39
CA ASP A 22 -18.64 5.07 -27.54
C ASP A 22 -18.04 6.46 -27.24
N SER A 23 -17.50 6.68 -26.05
CA SER A 23 -16.99 7.97 -25.56
C SER A 23 -15.47 7.97 -25.39
N GLY A 24 -14.71 7.74 -26.44
CA GLY A 24 -13.23 7.93 -26.47
C GLY A 24 -12.51 7.56 -25.19
N ALA A 25 -11.38 6.89 -25.26
CA ALA A 25 -10.55 6.30 -24.19
C ALA A 25 -11.01 6.62 -22.74
N SER A 26 -11.70 5.68 -22.11
CA SER A 26 -12.11 5.77 -20.69
C SER A 26 -10.94 6.15 -19.81
N SER A 27 -11.11 7.13 -18.92
CA SER A 27 -10.04 7.50 -18.00
C SER A 27 -9.66 6.31 -17.09
N THR A 28 -8.44 6.29 -16.58
CA THR A 28 -8.02 5.29 -15.58
C THR A 28 -9.00 5.19 -14.40
N SER A 29 -9.63 6.32 -14.04
CA SER A 29 -10.64 6.36 -12.97
C SER A 29 -11.88 5.59 -13.33
N ASP A 30 -12.41 5.77 -14.56
CA ASP A 30 -13.62 5.09 -15.04
C ASP A 30 -13.41 3.59 -15.11
N VAL A 31 -12.24 3.16 -15.60
CA VAL A 31 -11.84 1.75 -15.63
C VAL A 31 -11.85 1.13 -14.22
N ILE A 32 -11.24 1.81 -13.25
CA ILE A 32 -11.18 1.32 -11.86
C ILE A 32 -12.58 1.28 -11.24
N GLU A 33 -13.42 2.28 -11.46
CA GLU A 33 -14.80 2.29 -10.94
C GLU A 33 -15.63 1.14 -11.51
N TYR A 34 -15.52 0.89 -12.81
CA TYR A 34 -16.19 -0.25 -13.42
C TYR A 34 -15.69 -1.60 -12.85
N ILE A 35 -14.39 -1.77 -12.69
CA ILE A 35 -13.83 -3.00 -12.09
C ILE A 35 -14.30 -3.18 -10.64
N LYS A 36 -14.38 -2.11 -9.85
CA LYS A 36 -14.91 -2.15 -8.49
C LYS A 36 -16.38 -2.58 -8.46
N PHE A 37 -17.19 -2.05 -9.39
CA PHE A 37 -18.57 -2.48 -9.55
C PHE A 37 -18.65 -3.98 -9.85
N VAL A 38 -17.90 -4.48 -10.84
CA VAL A 38 -17.84 -5.91 -11.19
C VAL A 38 -17.36 -6.76 -10.00
N ALA A 39 -16.36 -6.29 -9.26
CA ALA A 39 -15.84 -6.96 -8.09
C ALA A 39 -16.89 -7.07 -6.98
N THR A 40 -17.67 -6.02 -6.73
CA THR A 40 -18.75 -6.01 -5.74
C THR A 40 -19.88 -6.96 -6.14
N GLU A 41 -20.34 -6.91 -7.40
CA GLU A 41 -21.39 -7.80 -7.91
C GLU A 41 -21.02 -9.29 -7.87
N ASN A 42 -19.71 -9.60 -7.88
CA ASN A 42 -19.20 -10.97 -7.83
C ASN A 42 -18.60 -11.33 -6.48
N GLU A 43 -18.80 -10.52 -5.43
CA GLU A 43 -18.32 -10.74 -4.06
C GLU A 43 -16.81 -11.08 -4.00
N LEU A 44 -15.98 -10.38 -4.81
CA LEU A 44 -14.55 -10.64 -4.88
C LEU A 44 -13.84 -10.21 -3.59
N SER A 45 -12.89 -11.04 -3.16
CA SER A 45 -11.96 -10.62 -2.10
C SER A 45 -11.09 -9.43 -2.57
N PRO A 46 -10.51 -8.63 -1.65
CA PRO A 46 -9.59 -7.55 -2.01
C PRO A 46 -8.43 -8.01 -2.90
N MET A 47 -7.90 -9.22 -2.66
CA MET A 47 -6.81 -9.78 -3.46
C MET A 47 -7.29 -10.22 -4.86
N ASP A 48 -8.48 -10.82 -4.98
CA ASP A 48 -9.03 -11.19 -6.28
C ASP A 48 -9.43 -9.94 -7.07
N THR A 49 -9.94 -8.89 -6.40
CA THR A 49 -10.17 -7.58 -7.02
C THR A 49 -8.87 -6.97 -7.55
N LEU A 50 -7.78 -7.01 -6.76
CA LEU A 50 -6.48 -6.51 -7.20
C LEU A 50 -5.95 -7.28 -8.42
N ARG A 51 -6.09 -8.61 -8.44
CA ARG A 51 -5.72 -9.44 -9.61
C ARG A 51 -6.52 -9.03 -10.83
N LEU A 52 -7.84 -8.89 -10.70
CA LEU A 52 -8.70 -8.43 -11.78
C LEU A 52 -8.26 -7.05 -12.31
N VAL A 53 -7.98 -6.09 -11.43
CA VAL A 53 -7.46 -4.78 -11.81
C VAL A 53 -6.16 -4.91 -12.60
N ASN A 54 -5.18 -5.67 -12.08
CA ASN A 54 -3.89 -5.86 -12.76
C ASN A 54 -4.07 -6.48 -14.15
N ASP A 55 -4.88 -7.53 -14.26
CA ASP A 55 -5.07 -8.27 -15.52
C ASP A 55 -5.79 -7.40 -16.56
N VAL A 56 -6.81 -6.61 -16.16
CA VAL A 56 -7.48 -5.66 -17.05
C VAL A 56 -6.52 -4.58 -17.56
N PHE A 57 -5.72 -3.96 -16.67
CA PHE A 57 -4.77 -2.94 -17.10
C PHE A 57 -3.61 -3.51 -17.91
N LYS A 58 -3.20 -4.75 -17.67
CA LYS A 58 -2.21 -5.44 -18.49
C LYS A 58 -2.68 -5.60 -19.95
N VAL A 59 -3.96 -5.85 -20.16
CA VAL A 59 -4.55 -5.89 -21.50
C VAL A 59 -4.81 -4.51 -22.08
N HIS A 60 -5.26 -3.56 -21.23
CA HIS A 60 -5.69 -2.23 -21.67
C HIS A 60 -4.53 -1.31 -22.05
N ASP A 61 -3.47 -1.23 -21.23
CA ASP A 61 -2.37 -0.26 -21.39
C ASP A 61 -0.96 -0.84 -21.12
N ASP A 62 -0.84 -2.17 -21.03
CA ASP A 62 0.41 -2.91 -20.72
C ASP A 62 1.06 -2.47 -19.39
N SER A 63 0.30 -1.94 -18.44
CA SER A 63 0.80 -1.52 -17.15
C SER A 63 0.57 -2.56 -16.05
N ASP A 64 1.53 -2.65 -15.11
CA ASP A 64 1.40 -3.48 -13.90
C ASP A 64 0.68 -2.68 -12.80
N ARG A 65 -0.50 -3.13 -12.36
CA ARG A 65 -1.25 -2.62 -11.20
C ARG A 65 -1.10 -3.61 -10.03
N VAL A 66 -0.01 -3.49 -9.32
CA VAL A 66 0.46 -4.53 -8.37
C VAL A 66 -0.05 -4.37 -6.96
N SER A 67 -0.80 -3.31 -6.66
CA SER A 67 -1.24 -3.03 -5.29
C SER A 67 -2.49 -2.17 -5.22
N MET A 68 -3.18 -2.28 -4.06
CA MET A 68 -4.26 -1.38 -3.67
C MET A 68 -4.11 -0.98 -2.20
N PHE A 69 -4.23 0.32 -1.92
CA PHE A 69 -4.27 0.84 -0.55
C PHE A 69 -5.70 0.89 -0.04
N TYR A 70 -5.86 0.56 1.24
CA TYR A 70 -7.11 0.62 1.99
C TYR A 70 -6.86 1.29 3.34
N SER A 71 -7.88 1.87 3.94
CA SER A 71 -7.88 2.15 5.36
C SER A 71 -8.01 0.84 6.14
N VAL A 72 -7.46 0.76 7.35
CA VAL A 72 -7.81 -0.29 8.30
C VAL A 72 -9.28 -0.10 8.74
N SER A 73 -9.85 -1.08 9.44
CA SER A 73 -11.19 -0.94 10.03
C SER A 73 -11.20 0.15 11.11
N GLU A 74 -12.39 0.67 11.44
CA GLU A 74 -12.56 1.61 12.56
C GLU A 74 -12.08 1.00 13.88
N GLU A 75 -12.37 -0.29 14.11
CA GLU A 75 -11.94 -1.03 15.30
C GLU A 75 -10.42 -1.09 15.41
N GLN A 76 -9.72 -1.41 14.31
CA GLN A 76 -8.26 -1.45 14.30
C GLN A 76 -7.65 -0.05 14.44
N ALA A 77 -8.25 0.96 13.82
CA ALA A 77 -7.80 2.34 13.94
C ALA A 77 -7.90 2.83 15.40
N GLU A 78 -9.03 2.58 16.06
CA GLU A 78 -9.25 2.93 17.48
C GLU A 78 -8.24 2.22 18.39
N LYS A 79 -8.02 0.92 18.19
CA LYS A 79 -7.04 0.11 18.92
C LYS A 79 -5.62 0.67 18.82
N ASP A 80 -5.26 1.24 17.68
CA ASP A 80 -3.93 1.80 17.43
C ASP A 80 -3.86 3.32 17.67
N GLY A 81 -4.96 3.95 18.11
CA GLY A 81 -5.03 5.36 18.46
C GLY A 81 -5.04 6.29 17.25
N VAL A 82 -5.63 5.86 16.13
CA VAL A 82 -5.77 6.65 14.90
C VAL A 82 -7.23 7.10 14.73
N ASN A 83 -7.45 8.38 14.49
CA ASN A 83 -8.75 8.82 13.99
C ASN A 83 -8.86 8.50 12.51
N ILE A 84 -9.77 7.57 12.14
CA ILE A 84 -9.94 7.09 10.77
C ILE A 84 -10.33 8.20 9.79
N GLU A 85 -11.02 9.24 10.25
CA GLU A 85 -11.41 10.38 9.43
C GLU A 85 -10.22 11.23 8.96
N ASN A 86 -9.09 11.17 9.69
CA ASN A 86 -7.85 11.86 9.35
C ASN A 86 -6.99 11.07 8.37
N VAL A 87 -7.33 9.79 8.11
CA VAL A 87 -6.53 8.92 7.25
C VAL A 87 -6.68 9.32 5.79
N LYS A 88 -5.54 9.59 5.15
CA LYS A 88 -5.44 9.82 3.71
C LYS A 88 -4.68 8.67 3.07
N LEU A 89 -5.29 8.04 2.05
CA LEU A 89 -4.61 6.99 1.30
C LEU A 89 -3.41 7.55 0.53
N PRO A 90 -2.30 6.78 0.45
CA PRO A 90 -1.08 7.21 -0.21
C PRO A 90 -1.29 7.54 -1.69
N ARG A 91 -0.62 8.59 -2.16
CA ARG A 91 -0.70 9.04 -3.56
C ARG A 91 0.67 9.45 -4.10
N ARG A 92 0.88 9.27 -5.40
CA ARG A 92 2.05 9.82 -6.09
C ARG A 92 1.86 11.32 -6.28
N ALA A 93 2.94 12.09 -6.09
CA ALA A 93 2.89 13.54 -6.27
C ALA A 93 2.79 13.94 -7.76
N THR A 94 3.38 13.16 -8.67
CA THR A 94 3.36 13.38 -10.13
C THR A 94 3.24 12.05 -10.87
N SER A 95 2.94 12.10 -12.16
CA SER A 95 2.87 10.91 -13.04
C SER A 95 4.21 10.16 -13.14
N GLY A 96 5.35 10.86 -13.00
CA GLY A 96 6.69 10.27 -13.03
C GLY A 96 7.24 9.87 -11.65
N SER A 97 6.53 10.14 -10.54
CA SER A 97 6.97 9.73 -9.20
C SER A 97 6.85 8.22 -9.04
N ALA A 98 7.90 7.55 -8.58
CA ALA A 98 7.83 6.15 -8.15
C ALA A 98 7.20 6.01 -6.76
N GLY A 99 7.41 7.00 -5.88
CA GLY A 99 6.97 6.98 -4.49
C GLY A 99 5.52 7.43 -4.31
N TYR A 100 4.81 6.71 -3.46
CA TYR A 100 3.50 7.07 -2.92
C TYR A 100 3.71 7.76 -1.58
N ASP A 101 3.32 9.03 -1.46
CA ASP A 101 3.43 9.81 -0.23
C ASP A 101 2.44 9.28 0.82
N PHE A 102 2.93 8.96 2.02
CA PHE A 102 2.16 8.63 3.20
C PHE A 102 1.99 9.86 4.07
N TYR A 103 0.78 10.11 4.52
CA TYR A 103 0.40 11.31 5.27
C TYR A 103 0.28 10.99 6.76
N ALA A 104 0.72 11.92 7.60
CA ALA A 104 0.57 11.81 9.04
C ALA A 104 -0.91 12.02 9.43
N PRO A 105 -1.59 11.05 10.07
CA PRO A 105 -2.96 11.28 10.53
C PRO A 105 -3.06 12.38 11.58
N GLU A 106 -2.03 12.50 12.42
CA GLU A 106 -1.90 13.51 13.46
C GLU A 106 -0.60 14.29 13.31
N ALA A 107 -0.61 15.56 13.75
CA ALA A 107 0.61 16.36 13.77
C ALA A 107 1.59 15.82 14.82
N PHE A 108 2.89 15.88 14.49
CA PHE A 108 3.93 15.49 15.44
C PHE A 108 5.14 16.41 15.38
N GLU A 109 5.86 16.46 16.48
CA GLU A 109 7.14 17.17 16.63
C GLU A 109 8.19 16.20 17.16
N LEU A 110 9.40 16.23 16.58
CA LEU A 110 10.54 15.42 17.00
C LEU A 110 11.75 16.30 17.21
N LYS A 111 12.26 16.34 18.45
CA LYS A 111 13.54 16.98 18.78
C LYS A 111 14.70 16.12 18.28
N PRO A 112 15.92 16.71 18.17
CA PRO A 112 17.12 15.95 17.87
C PRO A 112 17.29 14.72 18.80
N GLY A 113 17.51 13.54 18.21
CA GLY A 113 17.67 12.27 18.90
C GLY A 113 16.37 11.57 19.31
N GLU A 114 15.21 12.19 19.13
CA GLU A 114 13.93 11.56 19.44
C GLU A 114 13.43 10.69 18.27
N GLU A 115 12.57 9.73 18.62
CA GLU A 115 11.89 8.86 17.67
C GLU A 115 10.40 8.75 18.01
N ILE A 116 9.57 8.49 16.97
CA ILE A 116 8.13 8.28 17.13
C ILE A 116 7.65 7.15 16.21
N LYS A 117 6.76 6.31 16.73
CA LYS A 117 6.01 5.35 15.93
C LYS A 117 4.68 5.98 15.50
N ILE A 118 4.47 6.07 14.20
CA ILE A 118 3.28 6.67 13.59
C ILE A 118 2.42 5.55 13.01
N PRO A 119 1.25 5.28 13.58
CA PRO A 119 0.24 4.44 12.96
C PRO A 119 -0.38 5.21 11.79
N THR A 120 -0.32 4.66 10.57
CA THR A 120 -0.72 5.39 9.37
C THR A 120 -2.22 5.32 9.08
N GLY A 121 -2.94 4.38 9.68
CA GLY A 121 -4.33 4.04 9.34
C GLY A 121 -4.47 3.32 8.00
N VAL A 122 -3.36 2.97 7.35
CA VAL A 122 -3.31 2.39 6.00
C VAL A 122 -2.85 0.95 6.04
N ARG A 123 -3.47 0.11 5.21
CA ARG A 123 -3.05 -1.24 4.85
C ARG A 123 -2.89 -1.34 3.34
N CYS A 124 -2.13 -2.32 2.84
CA CYS A 124 -1.84 -2.45 1.42
C CYS A 124 -1.96 -3.90 0.95
N ALA A 125 -2.88 -4.17 0.03
CA ALA A 125 -2.90 -5.43 -0.71
C ALA A 125 -1.82 -5.36 -1.80
N ILE A 126 -0.98 -6.40 -1.90
CA ILE A 126 0.18 -6.45 -2.80
C ILE A 126 0.19 -7.82 -3.49
N LEU A 127 0.40 -7.86 -4.81
CA LEU A 127 0.55 -9.12 -5.54
C LEU A 127 1.85 -9.84 -5.14
N GLU A 128 1.83 -11.16 -5.17
CA GLU A 128 3.03 -11.99 -4.98
C GLU A 128 4.15 -11.58 -5.94
N GLY A 129 5.40 -11.68 -5.50
CA GLY A 129 6.59 -11.22 -6.21
C GLY A 129 6.88 -9.73 -6.08
N TRP A 130 6.04 -9.01 -5.32
CA TRP A 130 6.22 -7.59 -5.01
C TRP A 130 6.19 -7.33 -3.51
N TYR A 131 6.87 -6.28 -3.08
CA TYR A 131 6.78 -5.72 -1.74
C TYR A 131 6.71 -4.20 -1.81
N LEU A 132 6.23 -3.58 -0.73
CA LEU A 132 6.24 -2.13 -0.56
C LEU A 132 7.39 -1.75 0.36
N GLY A 133 8.41 -1.09 -0.18
CA GLY A 133 9.49 -0.49 0.59
C GLY A 133 9.08 0.89 1.10
N ILE A 134 9.20 1.15 2.40
CA ILE A 134 8.94 2.47 3.02
C ILE A 134 10.26 3.19 3.23
N TYR A 135 10.31 4.44 2.78
CA TYR A 135 11.50 5.29 2.76
C TYR A 135 11.19 6.68 3.36
N PRO A 136 12.21 7.38 3.91
CA PRO A 136 12.06 8.80 4.25
C PRO A 136 11.76 9.63 2.99
N ARG A 137 11.04 10.73 3.15
CA ARG A 137 10.94 11.73 2.07
C ARG A 137 12.23 12.54 1.98
N SER A 138 12.63 12.86 0.75
CA SER A 138 13.86 13.62 0.48
C SER A 138 13.92 14.93 1.25
N GLY A 139 12.83 15.71 1.31
CA GLY A 139 12.79 16.99 2.01
C GLY A 139 13.09 16.87 3.53
N LEU A 140 12.53 15.86 4.19
CA LEU A 140 12.82 15.58 5.61
C LEU A 140 14.23 15.02 5.81
N GLY A 141 14.65 14.11 4.92
CA GLY A 141 15.99 13.53 4.95
C GLY A 141 17.08 14.57 4.81
N PHE A 142 17.03 15.42 3.77
CA PHE A 142 18.04 16.43 3.50
C PHE A 142 18.07 17.57 4.52
N LYS A 143 16.90 18.09 4.92
CA LYS A 143 16.82 19.25 5.81
C LYS A 143 17.07 18.93 7.27
N TYR A 144 16.65 17.72 7.71
CA TYR A 144 16.59 17.37 9.12
C TYR A 144 17.32 16.06 9.46
N ARG A 145 17.89 15.35 8.46
CA ARG A 145 18.42 13.99 8.63
C ARG A 145 17.40 13.03 9.25
N CYS A 146 16.12 13.24 8.91
CA CYS A 146 15.04 12.33 9.29
C CYS A 146 15.27 10.97 8.61
N GLY A 147 15.27 9.91 9.42
CA GLY A 147 15.42 8.52 8.97
C GLY A 147 14.26 7.65 9.44
N LEU A 148 14.25 6.40 9.00
CA LEU A 148 13.45 5.35 9.59
C LEU A 148 14.31 4.57 10.60
N ALA A 149 13.73 4.15 11.73
CA ALA A 149 14.43 3.41 12.76
C ALA A 149 15.01 2.08 12.25
N ASN A 150 14.35 1.47 11.26
CA ASN A 150 14.75 0.21 10.60
C ASN A 150 15.39 0.43 9.21
N THR A 151 15.87 1.63 8.90
CA THR A 151 16.45 2.03 7.61
C THR A 151 15.44 2.02 6.47
N VAL A 152 14.82 0.87 6.17
CA VAL A 152 13.73 0.67 5.19
C VAL A 152 12.68 -0.20 5.84
N GLY A 153 11.41 0.22 5.79
CA GLY A 153 10.30 -0.63 6.18
C GLY A 153 9.95 -1.58 5.02
N ILE A 154 9.90 -2.87 5.28
CA ILE A 154 9.47 -3.88 4.29
C ILE A 154 8.05 -4.31 4.62
N ILE A 155 7.15 -4.09 3.68
CA ILE A 155 5.75 -4.54 3.76
C ILE A 155 5.56 -5.64 2.73
N ASP A 156 5.51 -6.86 3.20
CA ASP A 156 5.36 -8.07 2.38
C ASP A 156 3.89 -8.25 1.94
N SER A 157 3.66 -9.00 0.87
CA SER A 157 2.32 -9.25 0.33
C SER A 157 1.39 -9.97 1.31
N ASP A 158 1.93 -10.86 2.13
CA ASP A 158 1.19 -11.62 3.15
C ASP A 158 0.87 -10.80 4.42
N TYR A 159 1.54 -9.64 4.62
CA TYR A 159 1.29 -8.77 5.77
C TYR A 159 -0.15 -8.24 5.82
N TYR A 160 -0.82 -8.14 4.67
CA TYR A 160 -2.23 -7.72 4.58
C TYR A 160 -3.18 -8.54 5.46
N PHE A 161 -2.86 -9.81 5.70
CA PHE A 161 -3.68 -10.75 6.46
C PHE A 161 -3.23 -10.93 7.91
N SER A 162 -2.30 -10.11 8.40
CA SER A 162 -1.82 -10.15 9.79
C SER A 162 -2.92 -9.76 10.79
N ASP A 163 -2.76 -10.18 12.05
CA ASP A 163 -3.73 -9.95 13.15
C ASP A 163 -4.08 -8.48 13.39
N ASN A 164 -3.22 -7.55 12.96
CA ASN A 164 -3.47 -6.11 12.96
C ASN A 164 -4.00 -5.59 11.61
N GLU A 165 -4.65 -6.44 10.83
CA GLU A 165 -5.16 -6.14 9.48
C GLU A 165 -4.08 -5.68 8.48
N GLY A 166 -2.80 -5.93 8.74
CA GLY A 166 -1.72 -5.40 7.92
C GLY A 166 -1.52 -3.89 8.07
N HIS A 167 -1.90 -3.32 9.22
CA HIS A 167 -1.76 -1.89 9.51
C HIS A 167 -0.30 -1.45 9.45
N ILE A 168 0.03 -0.56 8.53
CA ILE A 168 1.38 -0.06 8.31
C ILE A 168 1.74 0.94 9.40
N MET A 169 2.75 0.58 10.22
CA MET A 169 3.34 1.43 11.23
C MET A 169 4.69 1.93 10.75
N VAL A 170 4.95 3.22 10.88
CA VAL A 170 6.24 3.81 10.48
C VAL A 170 6.91 4.44 11.68
N LYS A 171 8.12 3.99 12.01
CA LYS A 171 8.91 4.56 13.09
C LYS A 171 9.97 5.48 12.50
N VAL A 172 9.82 6.80 12.73
CA VAL A 172 10.76 7.83 12.26
C VAL A 172 11.68 8.29 13.40
N VAL A 173 12.90 8.68 13.03
CA VAL A 173 13.94 9.13 13.94
C VAL A 173 14.53 10.45 13.45
N ASN A 174 14.78 11.38 14.36
CA ASN A 174 15.46 12.64 14.07
C ASN A 174 16.97 12.51 14.36
N ASN A 175 17.76 12.19 13.33
CA ASN A 175 19.22 12.09 13.40
C ASN A 175 19.93 13.45 13.16
N GLY A 176 19.17 14.54 13.11
CA GLY A 176 19.68 15.88 12.84
C GLY A 176 19.87 16.70 14.12
N ASN A 177 20.01 18.01 13.93
CA ASN A 177 20.21 18.98 14.99
C ASN A 177 19.11 20.06 15.05
N LYS A 178 18.03 19.88 14.28
CA LYS A 178 16.88 20.78 14.23
C LYS A 178 15.61 20.00 14.56
N VAL A 179 14.66 20.67 15.18
CA VAL A 179 13.34 20.10 15.44
C VAL A 179 12.61 19.83 14.11
N ILE A 180 12.10 18.62 13.94
CA ILE A 180 11.20 18.25 12.85
C ILE A 180 9.77 18.55 13.30
N LYS A 181 9.00 19.22 12.44
CA LYS A 181 7.57 19.45 12.63
C LYS A 181 6.84 18.98 11.38
N VAL A 182 5.83 18.14 11.58
CA VAL A 182 4.96 17.62 10.53
C VAL A 182 3.52 17.86 10.96
N GLY A 183 2.74 18.56 10.13
CA GLY A 183 1.33 18.81 10.36
C GLY A 183 0.46 17.59 10.06
N ALA A 184 -0.74 17.54 10.65
CA ALA A 184 -1.74 16.54 10.28
C ALA A 184 -2.05 16.64 8.77
N GLY A 185 -2.09 15.52 8.09
CA GLY A 185 -2.26 15.44 6.64
C GLY A 185 -1.05 15.86 5.81
N GLU A 186 0.11 16.16 6.41
CA GLU A 186 1.36 16.35 5.69
C GLU A 186 2.06 15.01 5.43
N ALA A 187 2.71 14.91 4.28
CA ALA A 187 3.43 13.70 3.90
C ALA A 187 4.78 13.62 4.63
N PHE A 188 5.04 12.50 5.31
CA PHE A 188 6.24 12.30 6.14
C PHE A 188 7.18 11.17 5.69
N CYS A 189 6.65 10.18 4.97
CA CYS A 189 7.44 9.12 4.33
C CYS A 189 6.83 8.78 2.97
N GLN A 190 7.47 7.87 2.23
CA GLN A 190 7.00 7.42 0.93
C GLN A 190 7.16 5.91 0.79
N GLY A 191 6.27 5.29 0.02
CA GLY A 191 6.31 3.87 -0.31
C GLY A 191 6.62 3.67 -1.78
N ILE A 192 7.48 2.70 -2.12
CA ILE A 192 7.82 2.32 -3.50
C ILE A 192 7.61 0.82 -3.64
N PHE A 193 6.86 0.40 -4.67
CA PHE A 193 6.71 -1.02 -4.99
C PHE A 193 7.93 -1.53 -5.73
N GLN A 194 8.43 -2.70 -5.30
CA GLN A 194 9.63 -3.32 -5.87
C GLN A 194 9.41 -4.83 -6.01
N ARG A 195 10.01 -5.42 -7.05
CA ARG A 195 10.04 -6.87 -7.24
C ARG A 195 11.15 -7.49 -6.39
N TYR A 196 10.95 -8.74 -5.98
CA TYR A 196 11.98 -9.57 -5.36
C TYR A 196 12.07 -10.93 -6.06
N GLY A 197 13.25 -11.57 -5.95
CA GLY A 197 13.48 -12.90 -6.45
C GLY A 197 13.50 -13.93 -5.33
N LEU A 198 13.25 -15.19 -5.67
CA LEU A 198 13.39 -16.33 -4.78
C LEU A 198 14.66 -17.11 -5.15
N THR A 199 15.23 -17.85 -4.21
CA THR A 199 16.34 -18.76 -4.49
C THR A 199 15.82 -20.05 -5.14
N ALA A 200 16.68 -20.79 -5.86
CA ALA A 200 16.29 -22.01 -6.55
C ALA A 200 15.78 -23.13 -5.62
N TYR A 201 16.13 -23.06 -4.34
CA TYR A 201 15.77 -24.06 -3.33
C TYR A 201 14.80 -23.49 -2.27
N ASP A 202 14.08 -22.41 -2.61
CA ASP A 202 13.07 -21.85 -1.71
C ASP A 202 11.84 -22.76 -1.69
N ASP A 203 11.57 -23.35 -0.52
CA ASP A 203 10.43 -24.22 -0.27
C ASP A 203 9.56 -23.76 0.92
N GLU A 204 9.77 -22.51 1.39
CA GLU A 204 9.02 -21.96 2.52
C GLU A 204 7.52 -21.82 2.18
N LYS A 205 6.66 -22.34 3.07
CA LYS A 205 5.20 -22.37 2.92
C LYS A 205 4.46 -21.85 4.15
N SER A 206 5.20 -21.34 5.13
CA SER A 206 4.59 -20.82 6.36
C SER A 206 3.73 -19.61 6.07
N VAL A 207 2.60 -19.53 6.75
CA VAL A 207 1.70 -18.37 6.70
C VAL A 207 2.13 -17.38 7.78
N ARG A 208 2.24 -16.10 7.42
CA ARG A 208 2.51 -15.03 8.38
C ARG A 208 1.35 -14.87 9.36
N ASN A 209 1.69 -14.69 10.62
CA ASN A 209 0.74 -14.38 11.69
C ASN A 209 1.29 -13.25 12.56
N GLY A 210 1.25 -12.01 12.05
CA GLY A 210 1.70 -10.83 12.75
C GLY A 210 2.86 -10.07 12.06
N GLY A 211 3.29 -8.94 12.66
CA GLY A 211 4.35 -8.05 12.17
C GLY A 211 5.40 -7.75 13.25
N PHE A 212 6.38 -6.90 12.92
CA PHE A 212 7.40 -6.37 13.85
C PHE A 212 8.21 -7.42 14.63
N GLY A 213 8.65 -8.50 13.97
CA GLY A 213 9.48 -9.54 14.57
C GLY A 213 8.74 -10.76 15.10
N SER A 214 7.43 -10.88 14.88
CA SER A 214 6.63 -12.04 15.29
C SER A 214 7.04 -13.35 14.60
N THR A 215 7.79 -13.30 13.51
CA THR A 215 8.35 -14.48 12.81
C THR A 215 9.56 -15.09 13.51
N THR A 216 10.11 -14.44 14.56
CA THR A 216 11.33 -14.88 15.23
C THR A 216 11.09 -15.92 16.36
N ASN A 217 9.83 -16.12 16.76
CA ASN A 217 9.43 -17.03 17.84
C ASN A 217 8.72 -18.29 17.32
N LYS A 218 9.27 -18.92 16.29
CA LYS A 218 8.88 -20.27 15.87
C LYS A 218 9.87 -21.31 16.36
#